data_4f399bdc438bd56b9220433af83c7a2c
#
_entry.id   4f399bdc438bd56b9220433af83c7a2c
#
_cell.length_a   1.000
_cell.length_b   1.000
_cell.length_c   1.000
_cell.angle_alpha   90.00
_cell.angle_beta   90.00
_cell.angle_gamma   90.00
#
_symmetry.space_group_name_H-M   'P 1'
#
loop_
_entity.id
_entity.type
_entity.pdbx_description
1 polymer ?
#
loop_
_entity_poly.entity_id
_entity_poly.type
_entity_poly.pdbx_seq_one_letter_code
_entity_poly.pdbx_strand_id
1 'polypeptide(L)'
;MTRVVLVASSPRFALLFPPQTWRALDGARPVYVLDRDHPSLPALEVGEIAWEVLPVDADGGPAGRDLLLIGQGVDPEAVATARRQADALLAIAKERGSATLLLPPSNDGPLVQMVSDRAARQHIEVEAVYPLGEPKGSALVDLVATETRLRGPGGCPWDLEQTHASLARHLVEEAYEVLDAIEEGGPDHLREELGDLLLQVVFHAQIAEDAGRFDVDAVARGITEKLVRRHPHVFGDVTVGSAGEVLRNWETIKREQEGRTDPLAGIPSALPALQLAAKLQRRAADGGVAWPERGSPIAAVRGALQEAGAAAALEPEQREQAIGELLFAVVALARERGVEPEAALRRSARRFRARVAEALGDGEAEGLGDGEAKAEAESEAESEAEAEPPA
;
A
#
# COMPACT_ATOMS: atom_id res chain seq x y z
N MET A 1 23.95 -28.62 31.38
CA MET A 1 22.85 -29.22 30.61
C MET A 1 23.12 -28.97 29.13
N THR A 2 22.98 -29.99 28.30
CA THR A 2 23.15 -29.86 26.86
C THR A 2 21.96 -29.09 26.30
N ARG A 3 22.21 -28.05 25.49
CA ARG A 3 21.17 -27.14 24.99
C ARG A 3 21.31 -26.91 23.47
N VAL A 4 20.17 -26.84 22.80
CA VAL A 4 20.06 -26.34 21.43
C VAL A 4 19.30 -25.03 21.46
N VAL A 5 19.80 -24.02 20.78
CA VAL A 5 19.13 -22.72 20.61
C VAL A 5 18.75 -22.56 19.13
N LEU A 6 17.48 -22.46 18.85
CA LEU A 6 16.95 -22.17 17.51
C LEU A 6 16.60 -20.69 17.46
N VAL A 7 17.28 -19.95 16.60
CA VAL A 7 17.07 -18.51 16.42
C VAL A 7 16.35 -18.28 15.11
N ALA A 8 15.13 -17.77 15.20
CA ALA A 8 14.36 -17.40 14.01
C ALA A 8 14.81 -16.02 13.48
N SER A 9 14.81 -15.84 12.17
CA SER A 9 15.03 -14.57 11.49
C SER A 9 13.72 -14.06 10.87
N SER A 10 13.61 -12.74 10.68
CA SER A 10 12.46 -12.16 9.98
C SER A 10 12.63 -12.31 8.46
N PRO A 11 11.60 -12.76 7.73
CA PRO A 11 11.65 -12.80 6.26
C PRO A 11 11.76 -11.42 5.62
N ARG A 12 11.25 -10.37 6.29
CA ARG A 12 11.25 -8.98 5.77
C ARG A 12 12.45 -8.18 6.24
N PHE A 13 12.92 -8.45 7.46
CA PHE A 13 13.98 -7.68 8.12
C PHE A 13 15.14 -8.61 8.53
N ALA A 14 15.66 -9.34 7.55
CA ALA A 14 16.71 -10.35 7.79
C ALA A 14 17.99 -9.80 8.46
N LEU A 15 18.24 -8.50 8.32
CA LEU A 15 19.39 -7.81 8.92
C LEU A 15 19.10 -7.18 10.29
N LEU A 16 17.85 -7.24 10.77
CA LEU A 16 17.46 -6.61 12.03
C LEU A 16 17.18 -7.67 13.10
N PHE A 17 18.08 -7.77 14.07
CA PHE A 17 17.89 -8.63 15.22
C PHE A 17 17.53 -7.81 16.47
N PRO A 18 16.44 -8.18 17.17
CA PRO A 18 16.12 -7.60 18.48
C PRO A 18 17.21 -7.90 19.52
N PRO A 19 17.28 -7.14 20.62
CA PRO A 19 18.31 -7.36 21.65
C PRO A 19 18.35 -8.77 22.24
N GLN A 20 17.21 -9.47 22.33
CA GLN A 20 17.16 -10.86 22.77
C GLN A 20 17.82 -11.82 21.78
N THR A 21 17.58 -11.60 20.48
CA THR A 21 18.19 -12.39 19.41
C THR A 21 19.72 -12.18 19.40
N TRP A 22 20.18 -10.93 19.48
CA TRP A 22 21.60 -10.62 19.61
C TRP A 22 22.25 -11.34 20.79
N ARG A 23 21.61 -11.35 21.98
CA ARG A 23 22.15 -12.07 23.15
C ARG A 23 22.27 -13.57 22.92
N ALA A 24 21.28 -14.16 22.21
CA ALA A 24 21.33 -15.58 21.90
C ALA A 24 22.43 -15.94 20.89
N LEU A 25 22.67 -15.03 19.92
CA LEU A 25 23.73 -15.20 18.92
C LEU A 25 25.13 -14.92 19.49
N ASP A 26 25.31 -13.86 20.28
CA ASP A 26 26.60 -13.48 20.89
C ASP A 26 27.12 -14.51 21.90
N GLY A 27 26.19 -15.20 22.57
CA GLY A 27 26.54 -16.31 23.49
C GLY A 27 26.97 -17.61 22.78
N ALA A 28 26.82 -17.70 21.46
CA ALA A 28 27.11 -18.89 20.67
C ALA A 28 28.43 -18.74 19.88
N ARG A 29 29.24 -19.78 19.83
CA ARG A 29 30.46 -19.77 19.01
C ARG A 29 30.79 -21.17 18.51
N PRO A 30 30.65 -21.43 17.20
CA PRO A 30 30.00 -20.59 16.15
C PRO A 30 28.49 -20.71 16.20
N VAL A 31 27.82 -19.76 15.52
CA VAL A 31 26.40 -19.88 15.11
C VAL A 31 26.34 -20.71 13.84
N TYR A 32 25.47 -21.70 13.79
CA TYR A 32 25.28 -22.52 12.60
C TYR A 32 24.21 -21.92 11.70
N VAL A 33 24.38 -22.04 10.39
CA VAL A 33 23.39 -21.71 9.33
C VAL A 33 23.23 -22.93 8.43
N LEU A 34 22.12 -23.02 7.69
CA LEU A 34 21.87 -24.16 6.81
C LEU A 34 22.63 -24.07 5.47
N ASP A 35 22.83 -22.84 4.99
CA ASP A 35 23.56 -22.55 3.76
C ASP A 35 24.32 -21.22 3.82
N ARG A 36 25.14 -20.96 2.79
CA ARG A 36 25.96 -19.74 2.69
C ARG A 36 25.21 -18.55 2.12
N ASP A 37 23.97 -18.75 1.66
CA ASP A 37 23.15 -17.71 1.06
C ASP A 37 22.10 -17.16 2.07
N HIS A 38 22.28 -17.48 3.36
CA HIS A 38 21.38 -17.03 4.41
C HIS A 38 21.34 -15.49 4.47
N PRO A 39 20.16 -14.85 4.32
CA PRO A 39 20.04 -13.39 4.16
C PRO A 39 20.49 -12.58 5.37
N SER A 40 20.62 -13.20 6.54
CA SER A 40 21.08 -12.53 7.76
C SER A 40 22.60 -12.59 7.99
N LEU A 41 23.38 -13.21 7.11
CA LEU A 41 24.84 -13.30 7.29
C LEU A 41 25.52 -11.94 7.36
N PRO A 42 25.16 -10.93 6.55
CA PRO A 42 25.78 -9.60 6.68
C PRO A 42 25.55 -8.97 8.07
N ALA A 43 24.43 -9.27 8.74
CA ALA A 43 24.21 -8.79 10.10
C ALA A 43 25.12 -9.49 11.12
N LEU A 44 25.37 -10.80 10.96
CA LEU A 44 26.32 -11.54 11.79
C LEU A 44 27.75 -11.02 11.61
N GLU A 45 28.15 -10.70 10.38
CA GLU A 45 29.46 -10.13 10.07
C GLU A 45 29.63 -8.74 10.70
N VAL A 46 28.64 -7.86 10.62
CA VAL A 46 28.64 -6.54 11.29
C VAL A 46 28.70 -6.70 12.82
N GLY A 47 28.05 -7.72 13.37
CA GLY A 47 28.06 -8.03 14.79
C GLY A 47 29.30 -8.79 15.27
N GLU A 48 30.28 -9.07 14.40
CA GLU A 48 31.49 -9.87 14.67
C GLU A 48 31.18 -11.27 15.25
N ILE A 49 30.02 -11.85 14.83
CA ILE A 49 29.60 -13.19 15.25
C ILE A 49 30.15 -14.23 14.29
N ALA A 50 30.94 -15.14 14.81
CA ALA A 50 31.45 -16.26 14.02
C ALA A 50 30.32 -17.22 13.65
N TRP A 51 30.27 -17.62 12.37
CA TRP A 51 29.27 -18.54 11.85
C TRP A 51 29.91 -19.63 10.99
N GLU A 52 29.24 -20.78 10.93
CA GLU A 52 29.62 -21.94 10.12
C GLU A 52 28.38 -22.55 9.49
N VAL A 53 28.54 -23.14 8.31
CA VAL A 53 27.47 -23.97 7.71
C VAL A 53 27.37 -25.26 8.52
N LEU A 54 26.15 -25.65 8.92
CA LEU A 54 25.89 -26.87 9.66
C LEU A 54 26.43 -28.08 8.88
N PRO A 55 27.41 -28.81 9.41
CA PRO A 55 27.95 -29.98 8.71
C PRO A 55 26.93 -31.11 8.74
N VAL A 56 26.43 -31.47 7.56
CA VAL A 56 25.45 -32.55 7.40
C VAL A 56 26.06 -33.67 6.58
N ASP A 57 26.18 -34.86 7.19
CA ASP A 57 26.69 -36.04 6.50
C ASP A 57 25.71 -36.46 5.37
N ALA A 58 26.30 -36.84 4.23
CA ALA A 58 25.53 -37.28 3.06
C ALA A 58 24.80 -38.62 3.27
N ASP A 59 25.36 -39.47 4.16
CA ASP A 59 24.83 -40.80 4.50
C ASP A 59 23.87 -40.73 5.69
N GLY A 60 22.60 -40.59 5.40
CA GLY A 60 21.54 -40.64 6.43
C GLY A 60 21.36 -42.05 6.99
N GLY A 61 21.37 -42.17 8.31
CA GLY A 61 21.03 -43.40 9.01
C GLY A 61 19.59 -43.90 8.69
N PRO A 62 19.23 -45.13 9.12
CA PRO A 62 17.99 -45.79 8.68
C PRO A 62 16.74 -44.96 8.97
N ALA A 63 15.79 -44.98 8.04
CA ALA A 63 14.52 -44.30 8.09
C ALA A 63 13.71 -44.71 9.34
N GLY A 64 13.83 -43.95 10.40
CA GLY A 64 12.98 -44.06 11.58
C GLY A 64 11.58 -43.46 11.33
N ARG A 65 10.62 -43.74 12.17
CA ARG A 65 9.19 -43.48 12.12
C ARG A 65 8.78 -41.98 11.98
N ASP A 66 9.21 -41.29 10.91
CA ASP A 66 8.80 -39.93 10.60
C ASP A 66 7.56 -39.88 9.70
N LEU A 67 6.79 -40.99 9.69
CA LEU A 67 5.57 -41.21 8.91
C LEU A 67 4.46 -40.15 9.17
N LEU A 68 4.48 -39.48 10.32
CA LEU A 68 3.48 -38.47 10.65
C LEU A 68 3.61 -37.19 9.81
N LEU A 69 4.84 -36.79 9.44
CA LEU A 69 5.06 -35.60 8.61
C LEU A 69 4.77 -35.87 7.13
N ILE A 70 5.11 -37.06 6.64
CA ILE A 70 4.83 -37.47 5.26
C ILE A 70 3.31 -37.57 5.02
N GLY A 71 2.52 -37.97 6.01
CA GLY A 71 1.06 -37.99 5.96
C GLY A 71 0.38 -36.63 5.88
N GLN A 72 1.11 -35.53 6.07
CA GLN A 72 0.61 -34.16 5.98
C GLN A 72 0.94 -33.47 4.64
N GLY A 73 1.40 -34.21 3.63
CA GLY A 73 1.73 -33.67 2.31
C GLY A 73 3.09 -32.98 2.22
N VAL A 74 3.98 -33.20 3.20
CA VAL A 74 5.35 -32.68 3.17
C VAL A 74 6.22 -33.56 2.27
N ASP A 75 7.07 -32.94 1.46
CA ASP A 75 8.00 -33.64 0.57
C ASP A 75 8.92 -34.59 1.35
N PRO A 76 8.98 -35.89 0.99
CA PRO A 76 9.80 -36.88 1.65
C PRO A 76 11.30 -36.54 1.67
N GLU A 77 11.80 -35.84 0.65
CA GLU A 77 13.19 -35.39 0.58
C GLU A 77 13.49 -34.25 1.56
N ALA A 78 12.55 -33.32 1.69
CA ALA A 78 12.61 -32.26 2.71
C ALA A 78 12.62 -32.84 4.12
N VAL A 79 11.79 -33.85 4.40
CA VAL A 79 11.77 -34.58 5.68
C VAL A 79 13.10 -35.28 5.96
N ALA A 80 13.67 -35.95 4.95
CA ALA A 80 14.96 -36.61 5.08
C ALA A 80 16.11 -35.62 5.33
N THR A 81 16.07 -34.47 4.68
CA THR A 81 17.04 -33.39 4.87
C THR A 81 16.93 -32.79 6.26
N ALA A 82 15.73 -32.43 6.72
CA ALA A 82 15.49 -31.94 8.06
C ALA A 82 15.94 -32.92 9.14
N ARG A 83 15.81 -34.22 8.90
CA ARG A 83 16.31 -35.26 9.80
C ARG A 83 17.83 -35.19 9.95
N ARG A 84 18.57 -35.18 8.82
CA ARG A 84 20.04 -35.10 8.83
C ARG A 84 20.52 -33.84 9.54
N GLN A 85 19.87 -32.71 9.28
CA GLN A 85 20.17 -31.43 9.90
C GLN A 85 19.92 -31.47 11.42
N ALA A 86 18.81 -32.03 11.85
CA ALA A 86 18.50 -32.20 13.28
C ALA A 86 19.52 -33.10 13.99
N ASP A 87 19.87 -34.24 13.39
CA ASP A 87 20.85 -35.16 13.96
C ASP A 87 22.25 -34.53 14.08
N ALA A 88 22.70 -33.79 13.07
CA ALA A 88 23.96 -33.06 13.10
C ALA A 88 23.97 -31.98 14.20
N LEU A 89 22.92 -31.18 14.29
CA LEU A 89 22.82 -30.14 15.33
C LEU A 89 22.83 -30.70 16.74
N LEU A 90 22.10 -31.80 16.97
CA LEU A 90 22.06 -32.47 18.28
C LEU A 90 23.40 -33.16 18.62
N ALA A 91 24.11 -33.69 17.64
CA ALA A 91 25.47 -34.25 17.86
C ALA A 91 26.44 -33.16 18.30
N ILE A 92 26.45 -32.01 17.64
CA ILE A 92 27.26 -30.86 18.03
C ILE A 92 26.90 -30.37 19.44
N ALA A 93 25.59 -30.26 19.75
CA ALA A 93 25.17 -29.86 21.09
C ALA A 93 25.66 -30.79 22.16
N LYS A 94 25.70 -32.10 21.90
CA LYS A 94 26.26 -33.10 22.86
C LYS A 94 27.78 -32.97 23.05
N GLU A 95 28.48 -32.74 21.95
CA GLU A 95 29.95 -32.62 21.98
C GLU A 95 30.40 -31.34 22.66
N ARG A 96 29.76 -30.21 22.32
CA ARG A 96 30.16 -28.86 22.75
C ARG A 96 29.39 -28.34 23.98
N GLY A 97 28.37 -29.05 24.45
CA GLY A 97 27.46 -28.63 25.52
C GLY A 97 26.30 -27.75 25.03
N SER A 98 26.48 -27.05 23.90
CA SER A 98 25.43 -26.28 23.26
C SER A 98 25.66 -26.15 21.78
N ALA A 99 24.55 -25.92 21.01
CA ALA A 99 24.58 -25.54 19.59
C ALA A 99 23.50 -24.52 19.30
N THR A 100 23.84 -23.49 18.53
CA THR A 100 22.90 -22.44 18.11
C THR A 100 22.74 -22.47 16.60
N LEU A 101 21.50 -22.59 16.12
CA LEU A 101 21.17 -22.58 14.70
C LEU A 101 20.35 -21.32 14.40
N LEU A 102 20.82 -20.52 13.46
CA LEU A 102 20.05 -19.47 12.85
C LEU A 102 19.18 -20.08 11.74
N LEU A 103 17.88 -20.05 11.95
CA LEU A 103 16.90 -20.62 11.03
C LEU A 103 16.72 -19.69 9.81
N PRO A 104 16.46 -20.26 8.61
CA PRO A 104 16.09 -19.45 7.45
C PRO A 104 14.80 -18.66 7.73
N PRO A 105 14.56 -17.58 7.00
CA PRO A 105 13.35 -16.75 7.17
C PRO A 105 12.04 -17.50 7.05
N SER A 106 11.96 -18.55 6.24
CA SER A 106 10.84 -19.49 6.18
C SER A 106 10.93 -20.51 7.31
N ASN A 107 10.40 -20.16 8.48
CA ASN A 107 10.49 -20.98 9.69
C ASN A 107 9.55 -22.21 9.73
N ASP A 108 8.74 -22.44 8.71
CA ASP A 108 7.64 -23.42 8.71
C ASP A 108 8.06 -24.82 8.27
N GLY A 109 9.37 -25.09 8.24
CA GLY A 109 9.92 -26.36 7.80
C GLY A 109 9.84 -27.46 8.84
N PRO A 110 9.96 -28.75 8.43
CA PRO A 110 9.97 -29.92 9.31
C PRO A 110 11.15 -29.94 10.28
N LEU A 111 12.17 -29.09 10.08
CA LEU A 111 13.40 -29.09 10.87
C LEU A 111 13.16 -28.76 12.35
N VAL A 112 12.40 -27.70 12.65
CA VAL A 112 12.13 -27.26 14.04
C VAL A 112 11.42 -28.37 14.81
N GLN A 113 10.42 -29.00 14.21
CA GLN A 113 9.73 -30.12 14.82
C GLN A 113 10.65 -31.33 15.01
N MET A 114 11.46 -31.66 14.01
CA MET A 114 12.44 -32.74 14.09
C MET A 114 13.48 -32.53 15.22
N VAL A 115 13.99 -31.30 15.34
CA VAL A 115 14.92 -30.96 16.44
C VAL A 115 14.22 -31.13 17.78
N SER A 116 13.03 -30.60 17.94
CA SER A 116 12.26 -30.65 19.19
C SER A 116 11.93 -32.08 19.61
N ASP A 117 11.42 -32.92 18.71
CA ASP A 117 11.05 -34.29 18.97
C ASP A 117 12.28 -35.16 19.33
N ARG A 118 13.40 -34.98 18.63
CA ARG A 118 14.63 -35.75 18.86
C ARG A 118 15.36 -35.29 20.08
N ALA A 119 15.40 -33.99 20.37
CA ALA A 119 15.96 -33.41 21.55
C ALA A 119 15.25 -33.93 22.82
N ALA A 120 13.91 -33.97 22.79
CA ALA A 120 13.11 -34.49 23.90
C ALA A 120 13.45 -35.95 24.23
N ARG A 121 13.61 -36.79 23.20
CA ARG A 121 14.03 -38.22 23.38
C ARG A 121 15.44 -38.37 23.94
N GLN A 122 16.28 -37.35 23.80
CA GLN A 122 17.70 -37.37 24.21
C GLN A 122 17.96 -36.51 25.45
N HIS A 123 16.90 -35.98 26.07
CA HIS A 123 16.97 -35.08 27.23
C HIS A 123 17.84 -33.83 27.00
N ILE A 124 17.80 -33.29 25.79
CA ILE A 124 18.44 -32.04 25.37
C ILE A 124 17.43 -30.93 25.48
N GLU A 125 17.80 -29.82 26.13
CA GLU A 125 16.97 -28.64 26.22
C GLU A 125 16.93 -27.92 24.87
N VAL A 126 15.72 -27.50 24.39
CA VAL A 126 15.57 -26.70 23.19
C VAL A 126 14.98 -25.36 23.59
N GLU A 127 15.71 -24.29 23.27
CA GLU A 127 15.27 -22.92 23.41
C GLU A 127 14.98 -22.35 22.02
N ALA A 128 13.78 -21.81 21.82
CA ALA A 128 13.43 -21.11 20.59
C ALA A 128 13.40 -19.60 20.85
N VAL A 129 14.22 -18.86 20.12
CA VAL A 129 14.28 -17.40 20.17
C VAL A 129 13.65 -16.87 18.90
N TYR A 130 12.44 -16.34 19.04
CA TYR A 130 11.73 -15.71 17.92
C TYR A 130 12.04 -14.21 17.89
N PRO A 131 12.12 -13.60 16.68
CA PRO A 131 12.16 -12.15 16.58
C PRO A 131 10.89 -11.58 17.24
N LEU A 132 10.99 -10.37 17.78
CA LEU A 132 9.79 -9.63 18.16
C LEU A 132 8.89 -9.55 16.95
N GLY A 133 7.56 -9.62 17.15
CA GLY A 133 6.60 -9.50 16.06
C GLY A 133 6.96 -8.31 15.16
N GLU A 134 6.80 -8.49 13.87
CA GLU A 134 7.12 -7.45 12.91
C GLU A 134 6.36 -6.15 13.21
N PRO A 135 6.98 -4.99 13.00
CA PRO A 135 6.32 -3.71 13.21
C PRO A 135 5.04 -3.61 12.38
N LYS A 136 4.05 -2.90 12.90
CA LYS A 136 2.84 -2.60 12.12
C LYS A 136 3.23 -1.89 10.82
N GLY A 137 2.70 -2.36 9.70
CA GLY A 137 3.01 -1.84 8.37
C GLY A 137 4.10 -2.62 7.63
N SER A 138 4.69 -3.67 8.21
CA SER A 138 5.73 -4.49 7.54
C SER A 138 5.29 -5.10 6.21
N ALA A 139 3.99 -5.37 6.02
CA ALA A 139 3.46 -5.86 4.76
C ALA A 139 3.67 -4.90 3.56
N LEU A 140 3.89 -3.60 3.83
CA LEU A 140 4.26 -2.65 2.77
C LEU A 140 5.61 -2.98 2.12
N VAL A 141 6.53 -3.59 2.88
CA VAL A 141 7.82 -4.05 2.33
C VAL A 141 7.62 -5.15 1.31
N ASP A 142 6.66 -6.06 1.55
CA ASP A 142 6.34 -7.13 0.58
C ASP A 142 5.72 -6.55 -0.69
N LEU A 143 4.85 -5.57 -0.58
CA LEU A 143 4.26 -4.89 -1.73
C LEU A 143 5.35 -4.21 -2.58
N VAL A 144 6.25 -3.48 -1.94
CA VAL A 144 7.38 -2.83 -2.64
C VAL A 144 8.28 -3.86 -3.32
N ALA A 145 8.64 -4.95 -2.62
CA ALA A 145 9.45 -6.02 -3.18
C ALA A 145 8.76 -6.73 -4.36
N THR A 146 7.43 -6.91 -4.27
CA THR A 146 6.62 -7.49 -5.34
C THR A 146 6.66 -6.61 -6.57
N GLU A 147 6.41 -5.32 -6.44
CA GLU A 147 6.43 -4.37 -7.54
C GLU A 147 7.84 -4.25 -8.18
N THR A 148 8.89 -4.19 -7.34
CA THR A 148 10.28 -4.24 -7.83
C THR A 148 10.54 -5.51 -8.64
N ARG A 149 9.98 -6.65 -8.24
CA ARG A 149 10.13 -7.92 -8.96
C ARG A 149 9.35 -7.92 -10.27
N LEU A 150 8.13 -7.36 -10.30
CA LEU A 150 7.31 -7.25 -11.50
C LEU A 150 7.98 -6.36 -12.55
N ARG A 151 8.63 -5.28 -12.15
CA ARG A 151 9.36 -4.38 -13.04
C ARG A 151 10.85 -4.73 -13.23
N GLY A 152 11.33 -5.77 -12.55
CA GLY A 152 12.71 -6.23 -12.64
C GLY A 152 12.97 -7.18 -13.82
N PRO A 153 14.24 -7.62 -14.01
CA PRO A 153 14.60 -8.59 -15.07
C PRO A 153 13.80 -9.89 -14.96
N GLY A 154 13.11 -10.26 -16.05
CA GLY A 154 12.21 -11.41 -16.09
C GLY A 154 10.92 -11.22 -15.30
N GLY A 155 10.52 -9.98 -15.08
CA GLY A 155 9.23 -9.60 -14.51
C GLY A 155 8.11 -9.60 -15.55
N CYS A 156 7.05 -8.85 -15.28
CA CYS A 156 5.88 -8.75 -16.14
C CYS A 156 6.13 -7.77 -17.30
N PRO A 157 5.96 -8.19 -18.57
CA PRO A 157 6.15 -7.30 -19.70
C PRO A 157 5.26 -6.06 -19.68
N TRP A 158 4.00 -6.21 -19.26
CA TRP A 158 3.05 -5.11 -19.16
C TRP A 158 3.50 -4.06 -18.13
N ASP A 159 3.93 -4.49 -16.93
CA ASP A 159 4.41 -3.56 -15.88
C ASP A 159 5.68 -2.83 -16.32
N LEU A 160 6.54 -3.48 -17.10
CA LEU A 160 7.77 -2.86 -17.62
C LEU A 160 7.49 -1.73 -18.62
N GLU A 161 6.42 -1.80 -19.39
CA GLU A 161 6.02 -0.78 -20.38
C GLU A 161 5.34 0.42 -19.75
N GLN A 162 4.82 0.29 -18.53
CA GLN A 162 4.08 1.38 -17.90
C GLN A 162 4.94 2.62 -17.61
N THR A 163 4.31 3.77 -17.79
CA THR A 163 4.86 5.10 -17.53
C THR A 163 3.95 5.86 -16.56
N HIS A 164 4.44 6.96 -15.96
CA HIS A 164 3.57 7.85 -15.20
C HIS A 164 2.33 8.32 -15.98
N ALA A 165 2.46 8.50 -17.29
CA ALA A 165 1.36 8.98 -18.13
C ALA A 165 0.33 7.88 -18.43
N SER A 166 0.77 6.64 -18.71
CA SER A 166 -0.13 5.52 -18.97
C SER A 166 -0.95 5.15 -17.74
N LEU A 167 -0.35 5.21 -16.53
CA LEU A 167 -1.01 4.89 -15.26
C LEU A 167 -1.88 6.03 -14.71
N ALA A 168 -1.82 7.24 -15.26
CA ALA A 168 -2.56 8.38 -14.72
C ALA A 168 -4.07 8.15 -14.70
N ARG A 169 -4.62 7.43 -15.69
CA ARG A 169 -6.05 7.07 -15.74
C ARG A 169 -6.41 6.12 -14.59
N HIS A 170 -5.62 5.08 -14.35
CA HIS A 170 -5.86 4.10 -13.29
C HIS A 170 -5.80 4.75 -11.90
N LEU A 171 -4.83 5.61 -11.63
CA LEU A 171 -4.79 6.37 -10.37
C LEU A 171 -6.08 7.14 -10.09
N VAL A 172 -6.74 7.68 -11.14
CA VAL A 172 -8.01 8.40 -11.00
C VAL A 172 -9.16 7.41 -10.77
N GLU A 173 -9.19 6.28 -11.48
CA GLU A 173 -10.17 5.21 -11.33
C GLU A 173 -10.14 4.68 -9.89
N GLU A 174 -8.99 4.20 -9.40
CA GLU A 174 -8.83 3.70 -8.03
C GLU A 174 -9.24 4.74 -6.96
N ALA A 175 -8.93 6.03 -7.21
CA ALA A 175 -9.36 7.08 -6.29
C ALA A 175 -10.89 7.22 -6.24
N TYR A 176 -11.61 6.99 -7.34
CA TYR A 176 -13.08 7.01 -7.38
C TYR A 176 -13.67 5.73 -6.77
N GLU A 177 -13.06 4.57 -6.97
CA GLU A 177 -13.49 3.30 -6.37
C GLU A 177 -13.37 3.34 -4.85
N VAL A 178 -12.28 3.90 -4.32
CA VAL A 178 -12.18 4.21 -2.88
C VAL A 178 -13.31 5.11 -2.40
N LEU A 179 -13.68 6.14 -3.17
CA LEU A 179 -14.80 7.01 -2.80
C LEU A 179 -16.13 6.25 -2.81
N ASP A 180 -16.34 5.36 -3.77
CA ASP A 180 -17.51 4.53 -3.87
C ASP A 180 -17.60 3.55 -2.69
N ALA A 181 -16.51 2.87 -2.36
CA ALA A 181 -16.42 1.98 -1.20
C ALA A 181 -16.68 2.70 0.13
N ILE A 182 -16.22 3.94 0.31
CA ILE A 182 -16.51 4.77 1.48
C ILE A 182 -18.01 5.09 1.56
N GLU A 183 -18.65 5.41 0.44
CA GLU A 183 -20.06 5.78 0.41
C GLU A 183 -21.00 4.58 0.54
N GLU A 184 -20.60 3.40 0.07
CA GLU A 184 -21.35 2.13 0.18
C GLU A 184 -21.21 1.45 1.54
N GLY A 185 -20.12 1.72 2.28
CA GLY A 185 -19.96 1.34 3.69
C GLY A 185 -19.49 -0.10 3.92
N GLY A 186 -18.85 -0.76 2.95
CA GLY A 186 -18.27 -2.12 3.10
C GLY A 186 -16.81 -2.10 3.55
N PRO A 187 -16.45 -2.61 4.77
CA PRO A 187 -15.06 -2.58 5.22
C PRO A 187 -14.12 -3.45 4.38
N ASP A 188 -14.60 -4.55 3.82
CA ASP A 188 -13.79 -5.43 2.96
C ASP A 188 -13.56 -4.80 1.59
N HIS A 189 -14.59 -4.24 0.97
CA HIS A 189 -14.51 -3.48 -0.26
C HIS A 189 -13.56 -2.26 -0.11
N LEU A 190 -13.76 -1.46 0.95
CA LEU A 190 -12.85 -0.34 1.22
C LEU A 190 -11.40 -0.78 1.41
N ARG A 191 -11.14 -1.96 2.00
CA ARG A 191 -9.78 -2.49 2.15
C ARG A 191 -9.17 -2.85 0.80
N GLU A 192 -9.93 -3.44 -0.11
CA GLU A 192 -9.54 -3.79 -1.47
C GLU A 192 -9.16 -2.54 -2.24
N GLU A 193 -10.05 -1.58 -2.37
CA GLU A 193 -9.82 -0.34 -3.11
C GLU A 193 -8.67 0.52 -2.53
N LEU A 194 -8.50 0.52 -1.21
CA LEU A 194 -7.31 1.14 -0.60
C LEU A 194 -6.02 0.40 -0.96
N GLY A 195 -6.08 -0.90 -1.21
CA GLY A 195 -4.97 -1.71 -1.69
C GLY A 195 -4.56 -1.29 -3.10
N ASP A 196 -5.52 -1.13 -4.02
CA ASP A 196 -5.29 -0.75 -5.41
C ASP A 196 -4.78 0.70 -5.51
N LEU A 197 -5.35 1.62 -4.75
CA LEU A 197 -4.81 2.98 -4.63
C LEU A 197 -3.38 2.99 -4.06
N LEU A 198 -3.06 2.13 -3.09
CA LEU A 198 -1.71 2.00 -2.54
C LEU A 198 -0.74 1.44 -3.59
N LEU A 199 -1.17 0.46 -4.39
CA LEU A 199 -0.41 -0.06 -5.53
C LEU A 199 -0.02 1.07 -6.48
N GLN A 200 -0.95 1.96 -6.84
CA GLN A 200 -0.62 3.11 -7.72
C GLN A 200 0.51 3.97 -7.15
N VAL A 201 0.52 4.20 -5.83
CA VAL A 201 1.61 4.96 -5.19
C VAL A 201 2.95 4.24 -5.30
N VAL A 202 2.98 2.93 -5.01
CA VAL A 202 4.21 2.11 -5.08
C VAL A 202 4.70 1.99 -6.52
N PHE A 203 3.79 1.75 -7.47
CA PHE A 203 4.10 1.63 -8.89
C PHE A 203 4.75 2.91 -9.43
N HIS A 204 4.13 4.06 -9.17
CA HIS A 204 4.72 5.35 -9.55
C HIS A 204 6.08 5.61 -8.90
N ALA A 205 6.27 5.19 -7.65
CA ALA A 205 7.56 5.31 -6.98
C ALA A 205 8.61 4.40 -7.63
N GLN A 206 8.24 3.17 -8.01
CA GLN A 206 9.14 2.24 -8.70
C GLN A 206 9.56 2.76 -10.09
N ILE A 207 8.63 3.33 -10.88
CA ILE A 207 8.98 3.98 -12.16
C ILE A 207 9.99 5.13 -11.95
N ALA A 208 9.84 5.88 -10.86
CA ALA A 208 10.76 6.97 -10.56
C ALA A 208 12.14 6.45 -10.11
N GLU A 209 12.19 5.36 -9.36
CA GLU A 209 13.41 4.67 -8.94
C GLU A 209 14.16 4.07 -10.13
N ASP A 210 13.46 3.40 -11.05
CA ASP A 210 14.03 2.87 -12.31
C ASP A 210 14.69 3.98 -13.14
N ALA A 211 14.14 5.20 -13.06
CA ALA A 211 14.68 6.38 -13.71
C ALA A 211 15.78 7.13 -12.88
N GLY A 212 16.18 6.59 -11.72
CA GLY A 212 17.18 7.17 -10.83
C GLY A 212 16.76 8.50 -10.19
N ARG A 213 15.45 8.74 -9.97
CA ARG A 213 14.91 10.01 -9.46
C ARG A 213 14.67 9.98 -7.96
N PHE A 214 13.79 9.12 -7.50
CA PHE A 214 13.44 8.92 -6.10
C PHE A 214 12.76 7.55 -5.94
N ASP A 215 12.77 7.02 -4.72
CA ASP A 215 12.17 5.75 -4.31
C ASP A 215 10.91 5.95 -3.44
N VAL A 216 10.25 4.86 -3.09
CA VAL A 216 9.07 4.86 -2.21
C VAL A 216 9.40 5.39 -0.81
N ASP A 217 10.62 5.18 -0.33
CA ASP A 217 11.09 5.69 0.96
C ASP A 217 11.18 7.21 0.96
N ALA A 218 11.63 7.82 -0.13
CA ALA A 218 11.65 9.27 -0.28
C ALA A 218 10.22 9.85 -0.27
N VAL A 219 9.25 9.16 -0.90
CA VAL A 219 7.83 9.54 -0.85
C VAL A 219 7.32 9.49 0.59
N ALA A 220 7.56 8.37 1.31
CA ALA A 220 7.13 8.18 2.69
C ALA A 220 7.79 9.19 3.65
N ARG A 221 9.10 9.42 3.53
CA ARG A 221 9.82 10.43 4.31
C ARG A 221 9.28 11.83 4.07
N GLY A 222 9.07 12.20 2.81
CA GLY A 222 8.57 13.53 2.45
C GLY A 222 7.20 13.85 3.03
N ILE A 223 6.26 12.89 3.01
CA ILE A 223 4.94 13.08 3.63
C ILE A 223 5.02 13.06 5.16
N THR A 224 5.86 12.21 5.75
CA THR A 224 6.07 12.17 7.20
C THR A 224 6.61 13.50 7.73
N GLU A 225 7.65 14.04 7.13
CA GLU A 225 8.21 15.34 7.49
C GLU A 225 7.18 16.47 7.36
N LYS A 226 6.38 16.43 6.30
CA LYS A 226 5.29 17.38 6.09
C LYS A 226 4.23 17.29 7.20
N LEU A 227 3.84 16.07 7.60
CA LEU A 227 2.86 15.86 8.67
C LEU A 227 3.41 16.32 10.02
N VAL A 228 4.62 15.93 10.40
CA VAL A 228 5.27 16.35 11.65
C VAL A 228 5.33 17.88 11.73
N ARG A 229 5.79 18.53 10.69
CA ARG A 229 5.93 19.98 10.63
C ARG A 229 4.58 20.72 10.70
N ARG A 230 3.50 20.14 10.14
CA ARG A 230 2.17 20.75 10.13
C ARG A 230 1.32 20.44 11.37
N HIS A 231 1.83 19.60 12.28
CA HIS A 231 1.15 19.26 13.52
C HIS A 231 2.02 19.59 14.77
N PRO A 232 2.44 20.85 14.92
CA PRO A 232 3.30 21.24 16.06
C PRO A 232 2.61 21.07 17.41
N HIS A 233 1.30 20.93 17.44
CA HIS A 233 0.53 20.60 18.64
C HIS A 233 0.60 19.12 19.04
N VAL A 234 1.13 18.25 18.19
CA VAL A 234 1.35 16.81 18.47
C VAL A 234 2.84 16.52 18.64
N PHE A 235 3.68 17.13 17.81
CA PHE A 235 5.12 16.84 17.72
C PHE A 235 6.00 17.96 18.29
N GLY A 236 5.43 19.06 18.80
CA GLY A 236 6.11 20.20 19.38
C GLY A 236 5.36 20.72 20.59
N ASP A 237 5.58 22.01 20.94
CA ASP A 237 5.11 22.61 22.19
C ASP A 237 3.84 23.50 22.02
N VAL A 238 3.21 23.49 20.86
CA VAL A 238 2.03 24.30 20.57
C VAL A 238 0.80 23.66 21.20
N THR A 239 0.02 24.44 21.96
CA THR A 239 -1.24 23.98 22.53
C THR A 239 -2.42 24.48 21.70
N VAL A 240 -3.40 23.62 21.41
CA VAL A 240 -4.62 23.95 20.68
C VAL A 240 -5.85 23.48 21.44
N GLY A 241 -6.91 24.28 21.43
CA GLY A 241 -8.14 24.02 22.18
C GLY A 241 -9.27 23.40 21.35
N SER A 242 -9.14 23.37 20.02
CA SER A 242 -10.20 22.85 19.13
C SER A 242 -9.68 22.41 17.75
N ALA A 243 -10.44 21.53 17.09
CA ALA A 243 -10.17 21.12 15.71
C ALA A 243 -10.16 22.30 14.73
N GLY A 244 -11.00 23.31 14.94
CA GLY A 244 -11.01 24.53 14.12
C GLY A 244 -9.72 25.35 14.25
N GLU A 245 -9.10 25.36 15.41
CA GLU A 245 -7.80 26.01 15.64
C GLU A 245 -6.67 25.23 14.95
N VAL A 246 -6.71 23.91 15.02
CA VAL A 246 -5.78 23.04 14.28
C VAL A 246 -5.82 23.34 12.79
N LEU A 247 -7.02 23.43 12.19
CA LEU A 247 -7.18 23.73 10.75
C LEU A 247 -6.62 25.11 10.39
N ARG A 248 -6.88 26.14 11.20
CA ARG A 248 -6.32 27.50 10.95
C ARG A 248 -4.80 27.50 11.02
N ASN A 249 -4.24 26.88 12.05
CA ASN A 249 -2.77 26.77 12.19
C ASN A 249 -2.15 26.02 11.02
N TRP A 250 -2.76 24.91 10.61
CA TRP A 250 -2.31 24.10 9.48
C TRP A 250 -2.31 24.89 8.15
N GLU A 251 -3.36 25.68 7.89
CA GLU A 251 -3.44 26.54 6.70
C GLU A 251 -2.41 27.68 6.74
N THR A 252 -2.15 28.27 7.91
CA THR A 252 -1.15 29.29 8.11
C THR A 252 0.26 28.75 7.85
N ILE A 253 0.61 27.62 8.48
CA ILE A 253 1.90 26.96 8.31
C ILE A 253 2.11 26.57 6.85
N LYS A 254 1.06 26.05 6.21
CA LYS A 254 1.12 25.70 4.78
C LYS A 254 1.42 26.90 3.90
N ARG A 255 0.77 28.04 4.14
CA ARG A 255 0.95 29.27 3.36
C ARG A 255 2.36 29.84 3.52
N GLU A 256 2.86 29.89 4.75
CA GLU A 256 4.21 30.40 5.06
C GLU A 256 5.31 29.53 4.42
N GLN A 257 5.16 28.20 4.46
CA GLN A 257 6.13 27.27 3.90
C GLN A 257 6.16 27.24 2.37
N GLU A 258 5.03 27.45 1.73
CA GLU A 258 4.94 27.41 0.28
C GLU A 258 5.34 28.75 -0.35
N GLY A 259 5.60 29.80 0.46
CA GLY A 259 6.04 31.13 -0.01
C GLY A 259 5.09 31.75 -1.04
N ARG A 260 3.81 31.35 -1.03
CA ARG A 260 2.85 31.72 -2.08
C ARG A 260 2.38 33.15 -1.89
N THR A 261 2.67 33.97 -2.86
CA THR A 261 2.10 35.32 -2.99
C THR A 261 0.76 35.31 -3.69
N ASP A 262 0.52 34.34 -4.59
CA ASP A 262 -0.76 34.11 -5.26
C ASP A 262 -1.58 33.07 -4.48
N PRO A 263 -2.76 33.46 -3.95
CA PRO A 263 -3.64 32.54 -3.22
C PRO A 263 -4.13 31.36 -4.08
N LEU A 264 -4.19 31.49 -5.39
CA LEU A 264 -4.67 30.47 -6.32
C LEU A 264 -3.55 29.52 -6.81
N ALA A 265 -2.28 29.84 -6.55
CA ALA A 265 -1.16 29.02 -6.99
C ALA A 265 -1.24 27.57 -6.45
N GLY A 266 -0.92 26.58 -7.30
CA GLY A 266 -0.83 25.15 -6.96
C GLY A 266 -2.21 24.50 -6.74
N ILE A 267 -3.27 25.03 -7.31
CA ILE A 267 -4.54 24.31 -7.47
C ILE A 267 -4.43 23.47 -8.75
N PRO A 268 -4.55 22.13 -8.66
CA PRO A 268 -4.49 21.28 -9.84
C PRO A 268 -5.66 21.60 -10.79
N SER A 269 -5.39 21.79 -12.07
CA SER A 269 -6.41 22.05 -13.09
C SER A 269 -7.24 20.81 -13.45
N ALA A 270 -6.71 19.61 -13.16
CA ALA A 270 -7.35 18.33 -13.43
C ALA A 270 -8.39 17.91 -12.35
N LEU A 271 -8.65 18.74 -11.36
CA LEU A 271 -9.71 18.45 -10.37
C LEU A 271 -11.08 18.40 -11.06
N PRO A 272 -12.04 17.57 -10.56
CA PRO A 272 -13.44 17.63 -10.94
C PRO A 272 -13.96 19.07 -10.88
N ALA A 273 -14.77 19.49 -11.85
CA ALA A 273 -15.09 20.90 -12.07
C ALA A 273 -15.71 21.61 -10.85
N LEU A 274 -16.65 20.96 -10.16
CA LEU A 274 -17.27 21.54 -8.98
C LEU A 274 -16.30 21.65 -7.81
N GLN A 275 -15.40 20.65 -7.66
CA GLN A 275 -14.35 20.68 -6.65
C GLN A 275 -13.30 21.75 -6.95
N LEU A 276 -12.92 21.91 -8.22
CA LEU A 276 -12.05 23.00 -8.69
C LEU A 276 -12.66 24.36 -8.34
N ALA A 277 -13.92 24.59 -8.72
CA ALA A 277 -14.64 25.81 -8.43
C ALA A 277 -14.73 26.11 -6.92
N ALA A 278 -15.08 25.10 -6.11
CA ALA A 278 -15.12 25.23 -4.65
C ALA A 278 -13.76 25.61 -4.06
N LYS A 279 -12.68 25.00 -4.56
CA LYS A 279 -11.32 25.28 -4.11
C LYS A 279 -10.84 26.66 -4.52
N LEU A 280 -11.13 27.10 -5.75
CA LEU A 280 -10.84 28.45 -6.23
C LEU A 280 -11.56 29.51 -5.38
N GLN A 281 -12.86 29.37 -5.18
CA GLN A 281 -13.65 30.31 -4.39
C GLN A 281 -13.19 30.38 -2.92
N ARG A 282 -12.85 29.24 -2.31
CA ARG A 282 -12.32 29.21 -0.95
C ARG A 282 -10.99 29.95 -0.85
N ARG A 283 -10.06 29.62 -1.75
CA ARG A 283 -8.73 30.24 -1.78
C ARG A 283 -8.78 31.74 -2.08
N ALA A 284 -9.66 32.17 -2.96
CA ALA A 284 -9.91 33.58 -3.24
C ALA A 284 -10.42 34.31 -1.98
N ALA A 285 -11.39 33.72 -1.26
CA ALA A 285 -11.92 34.29 -0.03
C ALA A 285 -10.86 34.38 1.08
N ASP A 286 -10.00 33.36 1.24
CA ASP A 286 -8.87 33.36 2.18
C ASP A 286 -7.83 34.43 1.81
N GLY A 287 -7.73 34.78 0.53
CA GLY A 287 -6.91 35.89 0.00
C GLY A 287 -7.57 37.26 0.07
N GLY A 288 -8.79 37.37 0.63
CA GLY A 288 -9.54 38.63 0.76
C GLY A 288 -10.38 38.97 -0.48
N VAL A 289 -10.47 38.07 -1.48
CA VAL A 289 -11.30 38.25 -2.68
C VAL A 289 -12.55 37.37 -2.54
N ALA A 290 -13.67 37.97 -2.17
CA ALA A 290 -14.93 37.24 -2.03
C ALA A 290 -15.66 37.09 -3.38
N TRP A 291 -16.30 35.95 -3.58
CA TRP A 291 -17.26 35.74 -4.66
C TRP A 291 -18.57 35.17 -4.06
N PRO A 292 -19.76 35.71 -4.36
CA PRO A 292 -19.95 36.89 -5.21
C PRO A 292 -19.42 38.18 -4.56
N GLU A 293 -18.94 39.10 -5.38
CA GLU A 293 -18.37 40.38 -4.92
C GLU A 293 -19.40 41.22 -4.15
N ARG A 294 -20.66 41.09 -4.46
CA ARG A 294 -21.79 41.77 -3.80
C ARG A 294 -22.97 40.83 -3.64
N GLY A 295 -23.67 40.97 -2.53
CA GLY A 295 -24.86 40.18 -2.22
C GLY A 295 -24.53 38.84 -1.54
N SER A 296 -25.51 37.94 -1.57
CA SER A 296 -25.39 36.59 -0.99
C SER A 296 -25.30 35.55 -2.12
N PRO A 297 -24.70 34.37 -1.84
CA PRO A 297 -24.67 33.26 -2.81
C PRO A 297 -26.03 32.88 -3.35
N ILE A 298 -27.11 32.96 -2.55
CA ILE A 298 -28.46 32.66 -3.02
C ILE A 298 -28.96 33.74 -4.01
N ALA A 299 -28.56 35.00 -3.85
CA ALA A 299 -28.90 36.07 -4.81
C ALA A 299 -28.14 35.88 -6.15
N ALA A 300 -26.86 35.46 -6.05
CA ALA A 300 -26.08 35.11 -7.25
C ALA A 300 -26.71 33.96 -8.04
N VAL A 301 -27.13 32.89 -7.33
CA VAL A 301 -27.85 31.75 -7.99
C VAL A 301 -29.13 32.24 -8.68
N ARG A 302 -29.90 33.08 -8.03
CA ARG A 302 -31.14 33.63 -8.67
C ARG A 302 -30.84 34.46 -9.91
N GLY A 303 -29.82 35.31 -9.86
CA GLY A 303 -29.41 36.12 -11.02
C GLY A 303 -28.93 35.24 -12.17
N ALA A 304 -27.99 34.33 -11.89
CA ALA A 304 -27.45 33.40 -12.90
C ALA A 304 -28.54 32.47 -13.49
N LEU A 305 -29.52 32.05 -12.67
CA LEU A 305 -30.67 31.28 -13.17
C LEU A 305 -31.56 32.07 -14.15
N GLN A 306 -31.77 33.36 -13.89
CA GLN A 306 -32.50 34.23 -14.79
C GLN A 306 -31.75 34.42 -16.12
N GLU A 307 -30.44 34.63 -16.06
CA GLU A 307 -29.59 34.76 -17.24
C GLU A 307 -29.55 33.45 -18.05
N ALA A 308 -29.37 32.31 -17.40
CA ALA A 308 -29.40 30.99 -18.04
C ALA A 308 -30.77 30.69 -18.65
N GLY A 309 -31.87 31.09 -18.01
CA GLY A 309 -33.24 30.95 -18.54
C GLY A 309 -33.48 31.82 -19.80
N ALA A 310 -32.90 33.02 -19.84
CA ALA A 310 -32.96 33.90 -21.01
C ALA A 310 -31.99 33.44 -22.14
N ALA A 311 -30.98 32.65 -21.82
CA ALA A 311 -29.93 32.21 -22.75
C ALA A 311 -30.42 31.26 -23.85
N ALA A 312 -31.65 30.74 -23.78
CA ALA A 312 -32.22 29.86 -24.82
C ALA A 312 -32.23 30.50 -26.21
N ALA A 313 -32.27 31.84 -26.27
CA ALA A 313 -32.27 32.63 -27.52
C ALA A 313 -30.84 33.07 -27.93
N LEU A 314 -29.81 32.72 -27.19
CA LEU A 314 -28.43 33.16 -27.41
C LEU A 314 -27.64 32.15 -28.26
N GLU A 315 -26.46 32.59 -28.74
CA GLU A 315 -25.50 31.73 -29.43
C GLU A 315 -24.93 30.63 -28.47
N PRO A 316 -24.45 29.50 -28.99
CA PRO A 316 -24.00 28.37 -28.20
C PRO A 316 -22.99 28.74 -27.10
N GLU A 317 -22.00 29.55 -27.40
CA GLU A 317 -20.96 29.99 -26.47
C GLU A 317 -21.52 30.81 -25.29
N GLN A 318 -22.50 31.66 -25.57
CA GLN A 318 -23.17 32.47 -24.55
C GLN A 318 -24.07 31.60 -23.64
N ARG A 319 -24.67 30.55 -24.19
CA ARG A 319 -25.43 29.56 -23.40
C ARG A 319 -24.50 28.76 -22.47
N GLU A 320 -23.36 28.32 -22.98
CA GLU A 320 -22.35 27.62 -22.20
C GLU A 320 -21.87 28.51 -21.05
N GLN A 321 -21.54 29.77 -21.32
CA GLN A 321 -21.12 30.71 -20.29
C GLN A 321 -22.21 30.92 -19.23
N ALA A 322 -23.45 31.13 -19.59
CA ALA A 322 -24.55 31.35 -18.65
C ALA A 322 -24.82 30.14 -17.75
N ILE A 323 -24.72 28.93 -18.29
CA ILE A 323 -24.82 27.70 -17.50
C ILE A 323 -23.59 27.53 -16.60
N GLY A 324 -22.37 27.83 -17.08
CA GLY A 324 -21.16 27.82 -16.28
C GLY A 324 -21.24 28.77 -15.08
N GLU A 325 -21.70 29.99 -15.26
CA GLU A 325 -21.92 30.96 -14.17
C GLU A 325 -22.97 30.48 -13.15
N LEU A 326 -24.04 29.85 -13.61
CA LEU A 326 -25.04 29.26 -12.73
C LEU A 326 -24.43 28.14 -11.87
N LEU A 327 -23.67 27.21 -12.48
CA LEU A 327 -22.98 26.14 -11.75
C LEU A 327 -21.99 26.71 -10.73
N PHE A 328 -21.24 27.74 -11.13
CA PHE A 328 -20.29 28.40 -10.24
C PHE A 328 -20.98 29.09 -9.04
N ALA A 329 -22.16 29.71 -9.27
CA ALA A 329 -22.98 30.28 -8.22
C ALA A 329 -23.56 29.22 -7.26
N VAL A 330 -23.99 28.08 -7.79
CA VAL A 330 -24.44 26.92 -6.97
C VAL A 330 -23.34 26.40 -6.07
N VAL A 331 -22.09 26.33 -6.57
CA VAL A 331 -20.92 25.94 -5.76
C VAL A 331 -20.72 26.92 -4.57
N ALA A 332 -20.87 28.22 -4.78
CA ALA A 332 -20.78 29.20 -3.68
C ALA A 332 -21.87 29.01 -2.63
N LEU A 333 -23.10 28.72 -3.06
CA LEU A 333 -24.20 28.42 -2.15
C LEU A 333 -23.95 27.14 -1.36
N ALA A 334 -23.45 26.09 -2.01
CA ALA A 334 -23.09 24.83 -1.36
C ALA A 334 -22.03 25.06 -0.26
N ARG A 335 -20.98 25.84 -0.56
CA ARG A 335 -19.95 26.22 0.39
C ARG A 335 -20.50 27.00 1.60
N GLU A 336 -21.37 27.99 1.35
CA GLU A 336 -22.04 28.75 2.43
C GLU A 336 -22.81 27.82 3.38
N ARG A 337 -23.38 26.75 2.86
CA ARG A 337 -24.15 25.74 3.59
C ARG A 337 -23.28 24.62 4.19
N GLY A 338 -21.97 24.66 4.02
CA GLY A 338 -21.05 23.60 4.50
C GLY A 338 -21.21 22.29 3.72
N VAL A 339 -21.70 22.34 2.50
CA VAL A 339 -21.89 21.16 1.62
C VAL A 339 -20.76 21.10 0.62
N GLU A 340 -20.14 19.92 0.47
CA GLU A 340 -19.18 19.63 -0.57
C GLU A 340 -19.96 19.39 -1.89
N PRO A 341 -19.77 20.22 -2.95
CA PRO A 341 -20.66 20.21 -4.10
C PRO A 341 -20.50 18.98 -5.01
N GLU A 342 -19.28 18.49 -5.19
CA GLU A 342 -19.00 17.32 -6.03
C GLU A 342 -19.63 16.05 -5.43
N ALA A 343 -19.41 15.79 -4.15
CA ALA A 343 -20.02 14.66 -3.46
C ALA A 343 -21.55 14.77 -3.40
N ALA A 344 -22.09 15.98 -3.23
CA ALA A 344 -23.54 16.20 -3.23
C ALA A 344 -24.18 15.86 -4.57
N LEU A 345 -23.54 16.26 -5.68
CA LEU A 345 -24.01 15.94 -7.03
C LEU A 345 -23.88 14.46 -7.33
N ARG A 346 -22.77 13.83 -6.97
CA ARG A 346 -22.53 12.39 -7.13
C ARG A 346 -23.61 11.57 -6.42
N ARG A 347 -23.88 11.87 -5.14
CA ARG A 347 -24.97 11.20 -4.40
C ARG A 347 -26.34 11.41 -5.05
N SER A 348 -26.56 12.55 -5.67
CA SER A 348 -27.83 12.79 -6.39
C SER A 348 -27.93 12.00 -7.68
N ALA A 349 -26.82 11.88 -8.42
CA ALA A 349 -26.73 11.04 -9.61
C ALA A 349 -26.96 9.56 -9.29
N ARG A 350 -26.36 9.04 -8.20
CA ARG A 350 -26.63 7.66 -7.74
C ARG A 350 -28.09 7.43 -7.38
N ARG A 351 -28.71 8.35 -6.63
CA ARG A 351 -30.16 8.25 -6.35
C ARG A 351 -30.99 8.25 -7.62
N PHE A 352 -30.59 9.02 -8.62
CA PHE A 352 -31.25 9.00 -9.92
C PHE A 352 -31.08 7.64 -10.61
N ARG A 353 -29.85 7.10 -10.65
CA ARG A 353 -29.56 5.76 -11.20
C ARG A 353 -30.41 4.67 -10.54
N ALA A 354 -30.47 4.66 -9.21
CA ALA A 354 -31.28 3.71 -8.47
C ALA A 354 -32.78 3.81 -8.84
N ARG A 355 -33.33 5.02 -8.95
CA ARG A 355 -34.74 5.22 -9.38
C ARG A 355 -34.99 4.72 -10.81
N VAL A 356 -34.00 4.92 -11.71
CA VAL A 356 -34.12 4.42 -13.09
C VAL A 356 -34.09 2.90 -13.12
N ALA A 357 -33.18 2.26 -12.33
CA ALA A 357 -33.11 0.81 -12.21
C ALA A 357 -34.45 0.22 -11.67
N GLU A 358 -35.00 0.82 -10.63
CA GLU A 358 -36.30 0.44 -10.06
C GLU A 358 -37.43 0.60 -11.09
N ALA A 359 -37.43 1.68 -11.87
CA ALA A 359 -38.48 1.94 -12.89
C ALA A 359 -38.38 0.99 -14.10
N LEU A 360 -37.19 0.44 -14.39
CA LEU A 360 -36.98 -0.51 -15.51
C LEU A 360 -37.21 -1.97 -15.12
N GLY A 361 -37.40 -2.25 -13.81
CA GLY A 361 -37.56 -3.60 -13.27
C GLY A 361 -36.23 -4.29 -13.01
N ASP A 362 -36.13 -5.02 -11.91
CA ASP A 362 -34.90 -5.64 -11.38
C ASP A 362 -34.25 -6.73 -12.26
N GLY A 363 -34.64 -6.89 -13.51
CA GLY A 363 -34.24 -8.00 -14.38
C GLY A 363 -33.03 -7.75 -15.29
N GLU A 364 -32.60 -6.51 -15.49
CA GLU A 364 -31.55 -6.20 -16.49
C GLU A 364 -30.36 -5.38 -15.95
N ALA A 365 -30.36 -5.00 -14.69
CA ALA A 365 -29.31 -4.15 -14.14
C ALA A 365 -27.98 -4.86 -13.84
N GLU A 366 -27.95 -6.20 -13.81
CA GLU A 366 -26.72 -6.99 -13.67
C GLU A 366 -25.91 -7.14 -14.97
N GLY A 367 -26.48 -6.74 -16.11
CA GLY A 367 -25.88 -6.95 -17.44
C GLY A 367 -25.05 -5.78 -18.01
N LEU A 368 -25.12 -4.59 -17.42
CA LEU A 368 -24.51 -3.39 -18.01
C LEU A 368 -23.12 -3.03 -17.45
N GLY A 369 -22.69 -3.70 -16.35
CA GLY A 369 -21.34 -3.50 -15.80
C GLY A 369 -20.29 -4.46 -16.36
N ASP A 370 -20.69 -5.68 -16.68
CA ASP A 370 -19.75 -6.72 -17.15
C ASP A 370 -19.69 -6.84 -18.70
N GLY A 371 -20.59 -6.20 -19.43
CA GLY A 371 -20.67 -6.29 -20.88
C GLY A 371 -19.67 -5.43 -21.62
N GLU A 372 -19.41 -4.21 -21.15
CA GLU A 372 -18.49 -3.30 -21.83
C GLU A 372 -17.03 -3.68 -21.59
N ALA A 373 -16.65 -4.07 -20.36
CA ALA A 373 -15.29 -4.54 -20.06
C ALA A 373 -14.95 -5.87 -20.78
N LYS A 374 -15.94 -6.74 -21.01
CA LYS A 374 -15.73 -7.97 -21.79
C LYS A 374 -15.67 -7.72 -23.29
N ALA A 375 -16.47 -6.78 -23.81
CA ALA A 375 -16.45 -6.44 -25.23
C ALA A 375 -15.16 -5.69 -25.64
N GLU A 376 -14.59 -4.86 -24.77
CA GLU A 376 -13.29 -4.21 -25.02
C GLU A 376 -12.13 -5.23 -24.93
N ALA A 377 -12.14 -6.15 -23.95
CA ALA A 377 -11.12 -7.19 -23.84
C ALA A 377 -11.17 -8.22 -25.01
N GLU A 378 -12.35 -8.55 -25.52
CA GLU A 378 -12.50 -9.41 -26.70
C GLU A 378 -12.11 -8.69 -28.00
N SER A 379 -12.37 -7.37 -28.11
CA SER A 379 -11.96 -6.55 -29.26
C SER A 379 -10.43 -6.31 -29.29
N GLU A 380 -9.77 -6.16 -28.15
CA GLU A 380 -8.31 -6.06 -28.06
C GLU A 380 -7.64 -7.41 -28.39
N ALA A 381 -8.20 -8.53 -27.93
CA ALA A 381 -7.69 -9.87 -28.24
C ALA A 381 -7.86 -10.27 -29.71
N GLU A 382 -8.91 -9.84 -30.39
CA GLU A 382 -9.08 -10.05 -31.85
C GLU A 382 -8.16 -9.16 -32.68
N SER A 383 -7.87 -7.93 -32.21
CA SER A 383 -6.92 -7.03 -32.88
C SER A 383 -5.47 -7.49 -32.82
N GLU A 384 -5.07 -8.20 -31.75
CA GLU A 384 -3.72 -8.78 -31.61
C GLU A 384 -3.56 -10.08 -32.42
N ALA A 385 -4.64 -10.83 -32.67
CA ALA A 385 -4.59 -12.08 -33.45
C ALA A 385 -4.45 -11.85 -34.98
N GLU A 386 -4.80 -10.66 -35.48
CA GLU A 386 -4.63 -10.32 -36.91
C GLU A 386 -3.26 -9.73 -37.28
N ALA A 387 -2.34 -9.54 -36.33
CA ALA A 387 -1.05 -8.88 -36.52
C ALA A 387 0.13 -9.85 -36.72
N GLU A 388 -0.07 -11.16 -36.99
CA GLU A 388 1.03 -12.05 -37.41
C GLU A 388 1.35 -11.89 -38.89
N PRO A 389 2.59 -11.55 -39.28
CA PRO A 389 2.98 -11.51 -40.69
C PRO A 389 3.23 -12.93 -41.21
N PRO A 390 2.90 -13.21 -42.47
CA PRO A 390 3.13 -14.52 -43.08
C PRO A 390 4.63 -14.77 -43.35
N ALA A 391 5.06 -15.97 -42.96
CA ALA A 391 6.30 -16.72 -43.20
C ALA A 391 7.48 -16.05 -43.94
#